data_b6393084edcd0be5d5dedf6a7ed2ccd9
#
_entry.id   b6393084edcd0be5d5dedf6a7ed2ccd9
#
_cell.length_a   1.000
_cell.length_b   1.000
_cell.length_c   1.000
_cell.angle_alpha   90.00
_cell.angle_beta   90.00
_cell.angle_gamma   90.00
#
_symmetry.space_group_name_H-M   'P 1'
#
loop_
_entity.id
_entity.type
_entity.pdbx_description
1 polymer ?
#
loop_
_entity_poly.entity_id
_entity_poly.type
_entity_poly.pdbx_seq_one_letter_code
_entity_poly.pdbx_strand_id
1 'polypeptide(L)'
;MIKRISGRRASLIGAVVGVAAAGVAAGVAAERLVVRRSRLHVDDPYADEPFGELACDEELTVTTADGVDLHVELVDPVDPDLDDVTLVFAHGFCLDMGTFHFQRQALDGEYRMVFYDQPGHGRSGRLARGEYTLEALGAALHAVISKVAPTGPIVLIGHSMGGMAIMALAEQAPELFTSRVAGVVLIATSAGRLDEVNFGLPEVVGRFRRPLLPLIRNAGRLTANVVDRARNASTDLAWLLTRRYGFGTQRPSP
;
A
#
# COMPACT_ATOMS: atom_id res chain seq x y z
N MET A 1 -31.93 -27.32 -32.99
CA MET A 1 -32.04 -26.33 -34.07
C MET A 1 -31.12 -25.17 -33.77
N ILE A 2 -29.86 -25.20 -34.22
CA ILE A 2 -28.82 -24.18 -33.93
C ILE A 2 -28.97 -23.07 -34.98
N LYS A 3 -29.37 -21.88 -34.54
CA LYS A 3 -29.43 -20.68 -35.40
C LYS A 3 -28.02 -20.29 -35.83
N ARG A 4 -27.67 -20.48 -37.11
CA ARG A 4 -26.46 -19.93 -37.73
C ARG A 4 -26.50 -18.40 -37.65
N ILE A 5 -25.58 -17.82 -36.90
CA ILE A 5 -25.33 -16.38 -36.88
C ILE A 5 -24.85 -15.99 -38.28
N SER A 6 -25.53 -15.06 -38.97
CA SER A 6 -25.18 -14.66 -40.32
C SER A 6 -23.78 -14.04 -40.35
N GLY A 7 -22.94 -14.38 -41.36
CA GLY A 7 -21.54 -13.95 -41.46
C GLY A 7 -21.32 -12.44 -41.41
N ARG A 8 -22.33 -11.61 -41.77
CA ARG A 8 -22.29 -10.14 -41.62
C ARG A 8 -22.28 -9.65 -40.17
N ARG A 9 -22.96 -10.34 -39.24
CA ARG A 9 -22.93 -10.00 -37.80
C ARG A 9 -21.62 -10.42 -37.15
N ALA A 10 -21.03 -11.53 -37.58
CA ALA A 10 -19.73 -11.98 -37.11
C ALA A 10 -18.59 -11.02 -37.52
N SER A 11 -18.65 -10.47 -38.77
CA SER A 11 -17.66 -9.52 -39.26
C SER A 11 -17.78 -8.14 -38.58
N LEU A 12 -18.98 -7.68 -38.27
CA LEU A 12 -19.19 -6.44 -37.53
C LEU A 12 -18.70 -6.53 -36.07
N ILE A 13 -18.97 -7.65 -35.41
CA ILE A 13 -18.46 -7.90 -34.04
C ILE A 13 -16.93 -7.97 -34.05
N GLY A 14 -16.33 -8.64 -35.02
CA GLY A 14 -14.87 -8.72 -35.17
C GLY A 14 -14.24 -7.35 -35.44
N ALA A 15 -14.86 -6.49 -36.26
CA ALA A 15 -14.39 -5.13 -36.52
C ALA A 15 -14.47 -4.24 -35.28
N VAL A 16 -15.57 -4.29 -34.54
CA VAL A 16 -15.73 -3.51 -33.29
C VAL A 16 -14.72 -3.95 -32.21
N VAL A 17 -14.53 -5.26 -32.04
CA VAL A 17 -13.52 -5.81 -31.12
C VAL A 17 -12.11 -5.43 -31.55
N GLY A 18 -11.81 -5.46 -32.85
CA GLY A 18 -10.52 -5.06 -33.40
C GLY A 18 -10.20 -3.58 -33.18
N VAL A 19 -11.18 -2.68 -33.41
CA VAL A 19 -11.03 -1.24 -33.16
C VAL A 19 -10.87 -0.95 -31.68
N ALA A 20 -11.63 -1.62 -30.81
CA ALA A 20 -11.48 -1.47 -29.36
C ALA A 20 -10.10 -1.98 -28.89
N ALA A 21 -9.63 -3.11 -29.38
CA ALA A 21 -8.31 -3.65 -29.04
C ALA A 21 -7.16 -2.75 -29.55
N ALA A 22 -7.29 -2.18 -30.76
CA ALA A 22 -6.32 -1.23 -31.31
C ALA A 22 -6.31 0.07 -30.52
N GLY A 23 -7.46 0.59 -30.08
CA GLY A 23 -7.59 1.76 -29.22
C GLY A 23 -6.93 1.56 -27.85
N VAL A 24 -7.14 0.40 -27.24
CA VAL A 24 -6.46 0.05 -25.96
C VAL A 24 -4.95 -0.07 -26.16
N ALA A 25 -4.49 -0.74 -27.23
CA ALA A 25 -3.07 -0.88 -27.50
C ALA A 25 -2.39 0.46 -27.77
N ALA A 26 -3.02 1.37 -28.52
CA ALA A 26 -2.53 2.72 -28.77
C ALA A 26 -2.52 3.56 -27.48
N GLY A 27 -3.54 3.44 -26.63
CA GLY A 27 -3.60 4.07 -25.31
C GLY A 27 -2.44 3.65 -24.42
N VAL A 28 -2.21 2.34 -24.28
CA VAL A 28 -1.09 1.78 -23.52
C VAL A 28 0.27 2.21 -24.09
N ALA A 29 0.43 2.24 -25.42
CA ALA A 29 1.67 2.70 -26.04
C ALA A 29 1.94 4.19 -25.80
N ALA A 30 0.90 5.03 -25.89
CA ALA A 30 0.99 6.45 -25.59
C ALA A 30 1.33 6.69 -24.12
N GLU A 31 0.68 5.98 -23.21
CA GLU A 31 0.94 6.02 -21.77
C GLU A 31 2.41 5.67 -21.47
N ARG A 32 2.90 4.53 -21.98
CA ARG A 32 4.30 4.13 -21.81
C ARG A 32 5.30 5.16 -22.36
N LEU A 33 4.97 5.79 -23.50
CA LEU A 33 5.82 6.84 -24.07
C LEU A 33 5.86 8.08 -23.18
N VAL A 34 4.71 8.48 -22.61
CA VAL A 34 4.62 9.62 -21.68
C VAL A 34 5.37 9.31 -20.39
N VAL A 35 5.15 8.13 -19.78
CA VAL A 35 5.86 7.69 -18.57
C VAL A 35 7.36 7.64 -18.82
N ARG A 36 7.79 7.03 -19.92
CA ARG A 36 9.21 6.95 -20.29
C ARG A 36 9.83 8.34 -20.48
N ARG A 37 9.15 9.24 -21.17
CA ARG A 37 9.63 10.62 -21.35
C ARG A 37 9.69 11.39 -20.03
N SER A 38 8.73 11.22 -19.15
CA SER A 38 8.72 11.89 -17.85
C SER A 38 9.81 11.37 -16.90
N ARG A 39 10.23 10.10 -17.04
CA ARG A 39 11.37 9.53 -16.31
C ARG A 39 12.73 10.00 -16.84
N LEU A 40 12.84 10.33 -18.11
CA LEU A 40 14.12 10.71 -18.76
C LEU A 40 14.54 12.18 -18.52
N HIS A 41 13.72 13.01 -17.91
CA HIS A 41 13.94 14.47 -17.85
C HIS A 41 13.92 15.03 -16.42
N VAL A 42 14.13 14.21 -15.42
CA VAL A 42 14.16 14.67 -14.02
C VAL A 42 15.49 14.23 -13.42
N ASP A 43 16.31 15.19 -13.00
CA ASP A 43 17.39 14.91 -12.05
C ASP A 43 16.71 14.39 -10.78
N ASP A 44 16.89 13.10 -10.49
CA ASP A 44 16.42 12.49 -9.27
C ASP A 44 17.47 12.68 -8.18
N PRO A 45 17.24 13.52 -7.17
CA PRO A 45 18.19 13.73 -6.09
C PRO A 45 18.39 12.47 -5.23
N TYR A 46 17.56 11.46 -5.41
CA TYR A 46 17.57 10.19 -4.67
C TYR A 46 17.87 8.98 -5.56
N ALA A 47 18.44 9.19 -6.77
CA ALA A 47 18.72 8.10 -7.70
C ALA A 47 19.68 7.05 -7.12
N ASP A 48 20.60 7.47 -6.26
CA ASP A 48 21.60 6.62 -5.62
C ASP A 48 21.21 6.22 -4.17
N GLU A 49 20.00 6.57 -3.74
CA GLU A 49 19.54 6.23 -2.39
C GLU A 49 19.20 4.74 -2.28
N PRO A 50 19.77 4.01 -1.29
CA PRO A 50 19.59 2.56 -1.15
C PRO A 50 18.23 2.20 -0.52
N PHE A 51 17.14 2.55 -1.20
CA PHE A 51 15.80 2.25 -0.72
C PHE A 51 15.59 0.74 -0.48
N GLY A 52 15.12 0.40 0.73
CA GLY A 52 14.85 -0.98 1.12
C GLY A 52 16.10 -1.79 1.50
N GLU A 53 17.30 -1.15 1.56
CA GLU A 53 18.56 -1.81 1.86
C GLU A 53 19.16 -1.39 3.23
N LEU A 54 18.41 -0.62 4.04
CA LEU A 54 18.89 -0.21 5.36
C LEU A 54 19.01 -1.42 6.29
N ALA A 55 20.17 -1.54 6.94
CA ALA A 55 20.43 -2.61 7.89
C ALA A 55 19.47 -2.56 9.10
N CYS A 56 19.18 -3.71 9.69
CA CYS A 56 18.53 -3.86 10.99
C CYS A 56 19.43 -4.66 11.92
N ASP A 57 19.22 -4.52 13.23
CA ASP A 57 19.95 -5.29 14.23
C ASP A 57 19.34 -6.67 14.41
N GLU A 58 18.03 -6.79 14.30
CA GLU A 58 17.31 -8.05 14.37
C GLU A 58 16.16 -8.10 13.35
N GLU A 59 16.01 -9.24 12.69
CA GLU A 59 14.89 -9.59 11.82
C GLU A 59 14.17 -10.80 12.41
N LEU A 60 12.85 -10.70 12.59
CA LEU A 60 12.06 -11.76 13.20
C LEU A 60 10.68 -11.90 12.59
N THR A 61 10.02 -12.99 12.93
CA THR A 61 8.62 -13.24 12.57
C THR A 61 7.74 -13.17 13.80
N VAL A 62 6.64 -12.43 13.70
CA VAL A 62 5.57 -12.39 14.70
C VAL A 62 4.34 -13.06 14.13
N THR A 63 3.92 -14.18 14.69
CA THR A 63 2.69 -14.87 14.28
C THR A 63 1.51 -14.29 15.04
N THR A 64 0.51 -13.82 14.32
CA THR A 64 -0.76 -13.31 14.88
C THR A 64 -1.65 -14.45 15.41
N ALA A 65 -2.69 -14.12 16.16
CA ALA A 65 -3.60 -15.12 16.72
C ALA A 65 -4.38 -15.93 15.65
N ASP A 66 -4.58 -15.35 14.48
CA ASP A 66 -5.20 -15.97 13.29
C ASP A 66 -4.16 -16.69 12.39
N GLY A 67 -2.90 -16.81 12.85
CA GLY A 67 -1.86 -17.60 12.21
C GLY A 67 -1.15 -16.91 11.04
N VAL A 68 -1.24 -15.59 10.93
CA VAL A 68 -0.50 -14.83 9.92
C VAL A 68 0.88 -14.49 10.44
N ASP A 69 1.92 -14.84 9.68
CA ASP A 69 3.30 -14.49 9.97
C ASP A 69 3.61 -13.08 9.48
N LEU A 70 3.99 -12.21 10.40
CA LEU A 70 4.39 -10.84 10.12
C LEU A 70 5.91 -10.73 10.14
N HIS A 71 6.48 -10.12 9.10
CA HIS A 71 7.88 -9.77 9.04
C HIS A 71 8.12 -8.49 9.83
N VAL A 72 9.09 -8.51 10.75
CA VAL A 72 9.42 -7.42 11.67
C VAL A 72 10.93 -7.20 11.67
N GLU A 73 11.35 -5.96 11.64
CA GLU A 73 12.74 -5.52 11.79
C GLU A 73 12.88 -4.61 13.01
N LEU A 74 13.93 -4.84 13.79
CA LEU A 74 14.31 -4.01 14.93
C LEU A 74 15.58 -3.25 14.62
N VAL A 75 15.63 -2.00 15.03
CA VAL A 75 16.84 -1.17 15.04
C VAL A 75 16.99 -0.66 16.46
N ASP A 76 18.12 -0.98 17.06
CA ASP A 76 18.42 -0.60 18.44
C ASP A 76 19.22 0.70 18.51
N PRO A 77 19.12 1.50 19.58
CA PRO A 77 19.95 2.68 19.76
C PRO A 77 21.41 2.28 19.96
N VAL A 78 22.33 3.16 19.56
CA VAL A 78 23.77 2.93 19.76
C VAL A 78 24.13 2.88 21.26
N ASP A 79 23.48 3.71 22.06
CA ASP A 79 23.61 3.74 23.51
C ASP A 79 22.40 3.06 24.16
N PRO A 80 22.58 1.91 24.85
CA PRO A 80 21.47 1.23 25.52
C PRO A 80 20.76 2.07 26.58
N ASP A 81 21.40 3.10 27.13
CA ASP A 81 20.78 4.02 28.09
C ASP A 81 19.76 4.97 27.43
N LEU A 82 19.70 5.01 26.07
CA LEU A 82 18.69 5.76 25.30
C LEU A 82 17.42 4.95 25.00
N ASP A 83 17.29 3.71 25.47
CA ASP A 83 16.12 2.84 25.23
C ASP A 83 14.91 3.20 26.13
N ASP A 84 14.70 4.50 26.35
CA ASP A 84 13.59 4.98 27.17
C ASP A 84 12.23 4.88 26.46
N VAL A 85 12.19 4.86 25.13
CA VAL A 85 10.95 4.80 24.33
C VAL A 85 11.15 4.02 23.04
N THR A 86 10.23 3.11 22.74
CA THR A 86 10.23 2.36 21.47
C THR A 86 9.32 3.03 20.44
N LEU A 87 9.85 3.31 19.26
CA LEU A 87 9.10 3.83 18.12
C LEU A 87 8.57 2.68 17.25
N VAL A 88 7.26 2.60 17.04
CA VAL A 88 6.63 1.54 16.23
C VAL A 88 6.00 2.14 14.98
N PHE A 89 6.43 1.69 13.81
CA PHE A 89 6.07 2.23 12.52
C PHE A 89 5.10 1.32 11.76
N ALA A 90 3.94 1.85 11.38
CA ALA A 90 2.90 1.18 10.60
C ALA A 90 2.69 1.88 9.25
N HIS A 91 3.02 1.20 8.15
CA HIS A 91 2.98 1.75 6.80
C HIS A 91 1.57 1.80 6.18
N GLY A 92 1.45 2.40 5.00
CA GLY A 92 0.20 2.55 4.25
C GLY A 92 -0.13 1.37 3.34
N PHE A 93 -1.34 1.40 2.76
CA PHE A 93 -1.78 0.43 1.76
C PHE A 93 -0.89 0.46 0.50
N CYS A 94 -0.63 -0.70 -0.09
CA CYS A 94 0.27 -0.90 -1.24
C CYS A 94 1.74 -0.45 -1.01
N LEU A 95 2.14 -0.26 0.23
CA LEU A 95 3.49 0.05 0.64
C LEU A 95 4.05 -1.11 1.48
N ASP A 96 5.27 -0.96 1.94
CA ASP A 96 5.93 -1.81 2.92
C ASP A 96 6.66 -0.94 3.96
N MET A 97 7.37 -1.56 4.89
CA MET A 97 8.11 -0.85 5.93
C MET A 97 9.19 0.10 5.38
N GLY A 98 9.71 -0.15 4.17
CA GLY A 98 10.67 0.72 3.48
C GLY A 98 10.15 2.13 3.19
N THR A 99 8.84 2.36 3.29
CA THR A 99 8.22 3.70 3.24
C THR A 99 8.84 4.67 4.25
N PHE A 100 9.36 4.17 5.37
CA PHE A 100 9.96 4.97 6.43
C PHE A 100 11.49 5.11 6.32
N HIS A 101 12.04 4.96 5.12
CA HIS A 101 13.46 4.99 4.83
C HIS A 101 14.18 6.20 5.46
N PHE A 102 13.71 7.40 5.17
CA PHE A 102 14.32 8.63 5.71
C PHE A 102 14.12 8.83 7.21
N GLN A 103 12.98 8.36 7.75
CA GLN A 103 12.76 8.38 9.20
C GLN A 103 13.71 7.42 9.90
N ARG A 104 13.91 6.22 9.32
CA ARG A 104 14.86 5.23 9.82
C ARG A 104 16.27 5.79 9.84
N GLN A 105 16.74 6.40 8.75
CA GLN A 105 18.05 7.05 8.69
C GLN A 105 18.20 8.20 9.69
N ALA A 106 17.17 9.07 9.79
CA ALA A 106 17.24 10.26 10.62
C ALA A 106 17.21 9.97 12.13
N LEU A 107 16.67 8.82 12.54
CA LEU A 107 16.49 8.40 13.94
C LEU A 107 17.43 7.25 14.32
N ASP A 108 18.27 6.81 13.39
CA ASP A 108 19.23 5.74 13.59
C ASP A 108 20.19 6.05 14.74
N GLY A 109 20.39 5.07 15.60
CA GLY A 109 21.25 5.19 16.78
C GLY A 109 20.68 6.00 17.95
N GLU A 110 19.54 6.71 17.78
CA GLU A 110 18.94 7.53 18.84
C GLU A 110 17.80 6.82 19.59
N TYR A 111 17.04 5.96 18.89
CA TYR A 111 15.85 5.31 19.43
C TYR A 111 15.80 3.85 19.05
N ARG A 112 15.20 3.03 19.93
CA ARG A 112 14.74 1.71 19.54
C ARG A 112 13.57 1.85 18.57
N MET A 113 13.69 1.29 17.38
CA MET A 113 12.67 1.36 16.32
C MET A 113 12.19 -0.04 15.93
N VAL A 114 10.89 -0.16 15.73
CA VAL A 114 10.21 -1.37 15.25
C VAL A 114 9.54 -1.06 13.93
N PHE A 115 9.94 -1.74 12.89
CA PHE A 115 9.30 -1.71 11.57
C PHE A 115 8.66 -3.06 11.30
N TYR A 116 7.49 -3.08 10.71
CA TYR A 116 6.86 -4.35 10.29
C TYR A 116 6.07 -4.16 9.01
N ASP A 117 5.98 -5.21 8.24
CA ASP A 117 5.08 -5.29 7.11
C ASP A 117 3.68 -5.69 7.58
N GLN A 118 2.67 -4.91 7.23
CA GLN A 118 1.28 -5.23 7.57
C GLN A 118 0.81 -6.50 6.82
N PRO A 119 -0.21 -7.21 7.32
CA PRO A 119 -0.76 -8.39 6.65
C PRO A 119 -1.00 -8.15 5.15
N GLY A 120 -0.47 -9.04 4.30
CA GLY A 120 -0.61 -8.99 2.85
C GLY A 120 0.31 -8.02 2.13
N HIS A 121 1.24 -7.38 2.83
CA HIS A 121 2.22 -6.44 2.29
C HIS A 121 3.64 -6.94 2.52
N GLY A 122 4.59 -6.39 1.74
CA GLY A 122 6.00 -6.69 1.87
C GLY A 122 6.31 -8.19 1.97
N ARG A 123 6.98 -8.58 3.05
CA ARG A 123 7.40 -9.95 3.36
C ARG A 123 6.44 -10.69 4.29
N SER A 124 5.37 -10.03 4.76
CA SER A 124 4.36 -10.61 5.65
C SER A 124 3.38 -11.53 4.93
N GLY A 125 2.85 -12.50 5.67
CA GLY A 125 1.80 -13.40 5.27
C GLY A 125 0.48 -12.67 4.98
N ARG A 126 -0.49 -13.41 4.45
CA ARG A 126 -1.78 -12.86 4.01
C ARG A 126 -2.91 -13.33 4.90
N LEU A 127 -3.81 -12.43 5.24
CA LEU A 127 -5.12 -12.78 5.79
C LEU A 127 -5.95 -13.57 4.78
N ALA A 128 -6.88 -14.36 5.27
CA ALA A 128 -7.86 -15.03 4.43
C ALA A 128 -8.70 -14.01 3.65
N ARG A 129 -9.27 -14.45 2.54
CA ARG A 129 -10.07 -13.58 1.69
C ARG A 129 -11.34 -13.13 2.44
N GLY A 130 -11.48 -11.81 2.60
CA GLY A 130 -12.60 -11.19 3.33
C GLY A 130 -12.26 -10.79 4.76
N GLU A 131 -11.10 -11.19 5.29
CA GLU A 131 -10.64 -10.89 6.66
C GLU A 131 -9.80 -9.59 6.74
N TYR A 132 -9.59 -8.89 5.62
CA TYR A 132 -8.89 -7.61 5.62
C TYR A 132 -9.79 -6.50 6.16
N THR A 133 -9.78 -6.33 7.46
CA THR A 133 -10.52 -5.29 8.19
C THR A 133 -9.56 -4.40 8.98
N LEU A 134 -10.00 -3.23 9.41
CA LEU A 134 -9.18 -2.36 10.26
C LEU A 134 -8.92 -3.02 11.63
N GLU A 135 -9.88 -3.78 12.12
CA GLU A 135 -9.77 -4.55 13.35
C GLU A 135 -8.65 -5.59 13.26
N ALA A 136 -8.57 -6.32 12.14
CA ALA A 136 -7.50 -7.29 11.92
C ALA A 136 -6.12 -6.61 11.84
N LEU A 137 -6.02 -5.43 11.23
CA LEU A 137 -4.78 -4.65 11.19
C LEU A 137 -4.40 -4.11 12.58
N GLY A 138 -5.38 -3.67 13.39
CA GLY A 138 -5.17 -3.28 14.78
C GLY A 138 -4.67 -4.44 15.64
N ALA A 139 -5.27 -5.63 15.48
CA ALA A 139 -4.85 -6.85 16.16
C ALA A 139 -3.42 -7.29 15.75
N ALA A 140 -3.07 -7.17 14.47
CA ALA A 140 -1.72 -7.43 13.97
C ALA A 140 -0.69 -6.49 14.60
N LEU A 141 -0.97 -5.18 14.65
CA LEU A 141 -0.12 -4.20 15.34
C LEU A 141 0.02 -4.53 16.83
N HIS A 142 -1.08 -4.93 17.48
CA HIS A 142 -1.04 -5.35 18.90
C HIS A 142 -0.14 -6.56 19.12
N ALA A 143 -0.19 -7.56 18.22
CA ALA A 143 0.67 -8.73 18.29
C ALA A 143 2.17 -8.36 18.17
N VAL A 144 2.50 -7.45 17.24
CA VAL A 144 3.87 -6.92 17.09
C VAL A 144 4.32 -6.25 18.39
N ILE A 145 3.57 -5.25 18.90
CA ILE A 145 3.89 -4.53 20.12
C ILE A 145 4.08 -5.49 21.30
N SER A 146 3.17 -6.44 21.47
CA SER A 146 3.21 -7.40 22.57
C SER A 146 4.43 -8.30 22.53
N LYS A 147 4.94 -8.61 21.35
CA LYS A 147 6.09 -9.48 21.14
C LYS A 147 7.41 -8.76 21.30
N VAL A 148 7.57 -7.57 20.67
CA VAL A 148 8.89 -6.92 20.53
C VAL A 148 9.07 -5.71 21.44
N ALA A 149 8.00 -5.17 21.99
CA ALA A 149 8.00 -4.08 22.95
C ALA A 149 7.02 -4.39 24.10
N PRO A 150 7.22 -5.48 24.90
CA PRO A 150 6.25 -5.91 25.92
C PRO A 150 6.16 -4.95 27.11
N THR A 151 7.17 -4.15 27.35
CA THR A 151 7.27 -3.20 28.46
C THR A 151 7.74 -1.84 27.99
N GLY A 152 7.72 -0.85 28.86
CA GLY A 152 8.18 0.51 28.57
C GLY A 152 7.20 1.34 27.73
N PRO A 153 7.48 2.64 27.60
CA PRO A 153 6.70 3.56 26.80
C PRO A 153 6.91 3.33 25.30
N ILE A 154 5.86 3.53 24.51
CA ILE A 154 5.90 3.42 23.05
C ILE A 154 5.35 4.68 22.38
N VAL A 155 5.89 5.02 21.22
CA VAL A 155 5.30 5.99 20.29
C VAL A 155 4.88 5.25 19.03
N LEU A 156 3.62 5.42 18.62
CA LEU A 156 3.06 4.80 17.43
C LEU A 156 3.07 5.77 16.27
N ILE A 157 3.70 5.40 15.17
CA ILE A 157 3.79 6.21 13.95
C ILE A 157 3.04 5.50 12.83
N GLY A 158 1.94 6.09 12.34
CA GLY A 158 1.10 5.48 11.32
C GLY A 158 0.92 6.35 10.09
N HIS A 159 1.27 5.80 8.93
CA HIS A 159 1.02 6.44 7.64
C HIS A 159 -0.24 5.84 6.98
N SER A 160 -1.19 6.68 6.58
CA SER A 160 -2.40 6.28 5.83
C SER A 160 -3.14 5.12 6.53
N MET A 161 -3.20 3.93 5.93
CA MET A 161 -3.78 2.71 6.53
C MET A 161 -3.14 2.35 7.88
N GLY A 162 -1.84 2.59 8.07
CA GLY A 162 -1.16 2.38 9.35
C GLY A 162 -1.71 3.26 10.47
N GLY A 163 -2.08 4.51 10.16
CA GLY A 163 -2.78 5.37 11.12
C GLY A 163 -4.17 4.86 11.47
N MET A 164 -4.88 4.25 10.51
CA MET A 164 -6.18 3.60 10.76
C MET A 164 -6.02 2.36 11.63
N ALA A 165 -4.95 1.57 11.43
CA ALA A 165 -4.62 0.43 12.29
C ALA A 165 -4.35 0.86 13.74
N ILE A 166 -3.64 2.00 13.94
CA ILE A 166 -3.43 2.57 15.28
C ILE A 166 -4.77 2.98 15.93
N MET A 167 -5.68 3.60 15.19
CA MET A 167 -7.00 3.97 15.70
C MET A 167 -7.84 2.73 16.06
N ALA A 168 -7.79 1.68 15.24
CA ALA A 168 -8.44 0.41 15.55
C ALA A 168 -7.82 -0.28 16.79
N LEU A 169 -6.51 -0.22 16.95
CA LEU A 169 -5.84 -0.69 18.15
C LEU A 169 -6.28 0.10 19.40
N ALA A 170 -6.46 1.42 19.29
CA ALA A 170 -6.92 2.23 20.41
C ALA A 170 -8.34 1.85 20.88
N GLU A 171 -9.19 1.42 19.96
CA GLU A 171 -10.53 0.90 20.28
C GLU A 171 -10.46 -0.48 20.93
N GLN A 172 -9.55 -1.36 20.48
CA GLN A 172 -9.42 -2.74 20.94
C GLN A 172 -8.68 -2.86 22.28
N ALA A 173 -7.71 -1.98 22.53
CA ALA A 173 -6.83 -2.03 23.71
C ALA A 173 -6.64 -0.63 24.31
N PRO A 174 -7.69 0.03 24.80
CA PRO A 174 -7.62 1.38 25.37
C PRO A 174 -6.68 1.46 26.57
N GLU A 175 -6.50 0.38 27.33
CA GLU A 175 -5.57 0.29 28.45
C GLU A 175 -4.11 0.43 28.01
N LEU A 176 -3.74 -0.02 26.82
CA LEU A 176 -2.40 0.18 26.26
C LEU A 176 -2.13 1.67 26.05
N PHE A 177 -3.12 2.40 25.56
CA PHE A 177 -3.00 3.85 25.32
C PHE A 177 -2.93 4.67 26.60
N THR A 178 -3.58 4.23 27.67
CA THR A 178 -3.53 4.92 28.96
C THR A 178 -2.29 4.61 29.77
N SER A 179 -1.64 3.47 29.53
CA SER A 179 -0.52 2.99 30.37
C SER A 179 0.85 3.09 29.71
N ARG A 180 0.92 2.98 28.36
CA ARG A 180 2.20 2.81 27.67
C ARG A 180 2.38 3.71 26.45
N VAL A 181 1.32 4.10 25.74
CA VAL A 181 1.44 4.95 24.55
C VAL A 181 1.76 6.38 25.00
N ALA A 182 3.03 6.76 24.88
CA ALA A 182 3.53 8.10 25.19
C ALA A 182 3.18 9.12 24.10
N GLY A 183 2.95 8.68 22.87
CA GLY A 183 2.58 9.55 21.75
C GLY A 183 2.08 8.78 20.54
N VAL A 184 1.36 9.50 19.67
CA VAL A 184 0.88 8.98 18.37
C VAL A 184 1.15 10.02 17.30
N VAL A 185 1.79 9.59 16.21
CA VAL A 185 2.05 10.40 15.02
C VAL A 185 1.21 9.85 13.87
N LEU A 186 0.27 10.65 13.38
CA LEU A 186 -0.63 10.30 12.30
C LEU A 186 -0.27 11.06 11.03
N ILE A 187 0.20 10.34 10.00
CA ILE A 187 0.69 10.91 8.75
C ILE A 187 -0.29 10.57 7.64
N ALA A 188 -0.87 11.59 6.99
CA ALA A 188 -1.76 11.45 5.83
C ALA A 188 -2.82 10.34 5.99
N THR A 189 -3.46 10.27 7.15
CA THR A 189 -4.48 9.27 7.51
C THR A 189 -5.85 9.89 7.73
N SER A 190 -6.86 9.06 7.97
CA SER A 190 -8.25 9.49 8.21
C SER A 190 -8.88 8.64 9.30
N ALA A 191 -9.69 9.28 10.16
CA ALA A 191 -10.48 8.62 11.20
C ALA A 191 -11.80 8.03 10.69
N GLY A 192 -12.06 8.04 9.38
CA GLY A 192 -13.29 7.53 8.77
C GLY A 192 -13.75 8.35 7.56
N ARG A 193 -14.96 8.06 7.06
CA ARG A 193 -15.61 8.78 5.93
C ARG A 193 -14.78 8.76 4.64
N LEU A 194 -14.03 7.67 4.38
CA LEU A 194 -13.24 7.51 3.16
C LEU A 194 -14.10 7.43 1.89
N ASP A 195 -15.37 7.08 2.03
CA ASP A 195 -16.38 7.09 0.97
C ASP A 195 -16.75 8.51 0.50
N GLU A 196 -16.54 9.52 1.35
CA GLU A 196 -16.77 10.93 1.04
C GLU A 196 -15.53 11.63 0.44
N VAL A 197 -14.34 10.99 0.54
CA VAL A 197 -13.10 11.56 0.02
C VAL A 197 -12.99 11.29 -1.48
N ASN A 198 -13.12 12.33 -2.28
CA ASN A 198 -13.02 12.26 -3.75
C ASN A 198 -11.56 12.24 -4.26
N PHE A 199 -10.55 11.99 -3.47
CA PHE A 199 -9.12 11.91 -3.83
C PHE A 199 -8.68 12.81 -4.99
N GLY A 200 -9.36 13.96 -5.22
CA GLY A 200 -9.13 14.84 -6.36
C GLY A 200 -9.48 14.23 -7.73
N LEU A 201 -10.12 13.06 -7.77
CA LEU A 201 -10.58 12.44 -9.01
C LEU A 201 -11.85 13.17 -9.48
N PRO A 202 -11.97 13.52 -10.78
CA PRO A 202 -13.19 14.10 -11.32
C PRO A 202 -14.39 13.21 -11.00
N GLU A 203 -15.55 13.80 -10.66
CA GLU A 203 -16.81 13.08 -10.37
C GLU A 203 -17.20 12.03 -11.43
N VAL A 204 -16.75 12.27 -12.67
CA VAL A 204 -16.89 11.34 -13.80
C VAL A 204 -16.31 9.96 -13.47
N VAL A 205 -15.19 9.85 -12.76
CA VAL A 205 -14.57 8.55 -12.41
C VAL A 205 -15.41 7.80 -11.38
N GLY A 206 -16.02 8.53 -10.42
CA GLY A 206 -16.95 7.94 -9.45
C GLY A 206 -18.20 7.35 -10.11
N ARG A 207 -18.68 7.98 -11.20
CA ARG A 207 -19.85 7.54 -11.95
C ARG A 207 -19.62 6.23 -12.74
N PHE A 208 -18.39 5.99 -13.19
CA PHE A 208 -18.00 4.75 -13.89
C PHE A 208 -17.63 3.59 -12.94
N ARG A 209 -17.39 3.86 -11.65
CA ARG A 209 -17.04 2.84 -10.66
C ARG A 209 -18.17 1.82 -10.44
N ARG A 210 -19.43 2.25 -10.41
CA ARG A 210 -20.60 1.38 -10.19
C ARG A 210 -20.87 0.37 -11.32
N PRO A 211 -20.82 0.73 -12.61
CA PRO A 211 -21.06 -0.23 -13.70
C PRO A 211 -19.86 -1.13 -14.02
N LEU A 212 -18.62 -0.79 -13.63
CA LEU A 212 -17.43 -1.61 -13.91
C LEU A 212 -17.21 -2.75 -12.91
N LEU A 213 -17.69 -2.63 -11.67
CA LEU A 213 -17.56 -3.65 -10.64
C LEU A 213 -18.13 -5.03 -11.02
N PRO A 214 -19.30 -5.17 -11.69
CA PRO A 214 -19.80 -6.45 -12.15
C PRO A 214 -18.98 -7.07 -13.27
N LEU A 215 -18.39 -6.23 -14.16
CA LEU A 215 -17.52 -6.70 -15.25
C LEU A 215 -16.20 -7.28 -14.72
N ILE A 216 -15.60 -6.64 -13.69
CA ILE A 216 -14.37 -7.12 -13.03
C ILE A 216 -14.65 -8.41 -12.27
N ARG A 217 -15.82 -8.54 -11.64
CA ARG A 217 -16.22 -9.76 -10.90
C ARG A 217 -16.44 -10.98 -11.82
N ASN A 218 -16.81 -10.76 -13.07
CA ASN A 218 -17.01 -11.82 -14.08
C ASN A 218 -15.77 -12.09 -14.95
N ALA A 219 -14.70 -11.31 -14.82
CA ALA A 219 -13.45 -11.46 -15.56
C ALA A 219 -12.59 -12.67 -15.10
N GLY A 220 -13.02 -13.44 -14.11
CA GLY A 220 -12.32 -14.64 -13.62
C GLY A 220 -12.12 -15.78 -14.63
N ARG A 221 -12.46 -15.54 -15.91
CA ARG A 221 -12.22 -16.47 -17.03
C ARG A 221 -11.27 -15.93 -18.10
N LEU A 222 -10.65 -14.78 -17.86
CA LEU A 222 -9.63 -14.23 -18.75
C LEU A 222 -8.30 -14.97 -18.52
N THR A 223 -7.64 -15.34 -19.61
CA THR A 223 -6.36 -16.06 -19.56
C THR A 223 -5.32 -15.27 -18.78
N ALA A 224 -4.41 -15.97 -18.07
CA ALA A 224 -3.34 -15.40 -17.24
C ALA A 224 -2.57 -14.26 -17.94
N ASN A 225 -2.31 -14.39 -19.25
CA ASN A 225 -1.63 -13.39 -20.07
C ASN A 225 -2.37 -12.04 -20.19
N VAL A 226 -3.70 -12.03 -20.10
CA VAL A 226 -4.50 -10.78 -20.12
C VAL A 226 -4.46 -10.12 -18.74
N VAL A 227 -4.49 -10.92 -17.68
CA VAL A 227 -4.37 -10.42 -16.30
C VAL A 227 -2.98 -9.82 -16.06
N ASP A 228 -1.91 -10.46 -16.51
CA ASP A 228 -0.54 -9.93 -16.37
C ASP A 228 -0.31 -8.66 -17.18
N ARG A 229 -0.86 -8.58 -18.39
CA ARG A 229 -0.83 -7.34 -19.18
C ARG A 229 -1.63 -6.21 -18.54
N ALA A 230 -2.78 -6.52 -17.93
CA ALA A 230 -3.58 -5.54 -17.22
C ALA A 230 -2.88 -5.06 -15.93
N ARG A 231 -2.16 -5.93 -15.21
CA ARG A 231 -1.33 -5.54 -14.05
C ARG A 231 -0.22 -4.58 -14.46
N ASN A 232 0.51 -4.88 -15.53
CA ASN A 232 1.61 -4.01 -16.00
C ASN A 232 1.09 -2.65 -16.52
N ALA A 233 -0.07 -2.62 -17.18
CA ALA A 233 -0.71 -1.36 -17.58
C ALA A 233 -1.24 -0.58 -16.37
N SER A 234 -1.79 -1.27 -15.35
CA SER A 234 -2.27 -0.62 -14.13
C SER A 234 -1.14 -0.01 -13.28
N THR A 235 0.07 -0.55 -13.35
CA THR A 235 1.23 -0.03 -12.64
C THR A 235 1.66 1.35 -13.18
N ASP A 236 1.73 1.51 -14.51
CA ASP A 236 2.06 2.77 -15.13
C ASP A 236 0.98 3.84 -14.90
N LEU A 237 -0.31 3.44 -14.95
CA LEU A 237 -1.41 4.33 -14.61
C LEU A 237 -1.42 4.71 -13.13
N ALA A 238 -1.16 3.77 -12.23
CA ALA A 238 -1.04 4.03 -10.80
C ALA A 238 0.11 5.01 -10.52
N TRP A 239 1.26 4.83 -11.18
CA TRP A 239 2.39 5.75 -11.08
C TRP A 239 2.03 7.17 -11.56
N LEU A 240 1.37 7.30 -12.73
CA LEU A 240 0.91 8.60 -13.24
C LEU A 240 -0.08 9.29 -12.30
N LEU A 241 -1.03 8.53 -11.74
CA LEU A 241 -2.03 9.06 -10.80
C LEU A 241 -1.37 9.47 -9.49
N THR A 242 -0.47 8.67 -8.95
CA THR A 242 0.29 8.98 -7.74
C THR A 242 1.13 10.24 -7.96
N ARG A 243 1.87 10.33 -9.07
CA ARG A 243 2.66 11.51 -9.43
C ARG A 243 1.80 12.77 -9.59
N ARG A 244 0.60 12.63 -10.15
CA ARG A 244 -0.31 13.78 -10.41
C ARG A 244 -1.06 14.27 -9.18
N TYR A 245 -1.42 13.36 -8.27
CA TYR A 245 -2.34 13.64 -7.18
C TYR A 245 -1.76 13.38 -5.78
N GLY A 246 -0.69 12.60 -5.67
CA GLY A 246 -0.12 12.21 -4.38
C GLY A 246 0.81 13.25 -3.73
N PHE A 247 1.30 14.23 -4.50
CA PHE A 247 2.36 15.14 -4.05
C PHE A 247 1.95 16.62 -3.92
N GLY A 248 0.67 16.94 -4.06
CA GLY A 248 0.16 18.30 -3.94
C GLY A 248 0.89 19.27 -4.88
N THR A 249 1.58 20.28 -4.32
CA THR A 249 2.37 21.26 -5.07
C THR A 249 3.84 20.86 -5.26
N GLN A 250 4.29 19.81 -4.61
CA GLN A 250 5.65 19.30 -4.72
C GLN A 250 5.83 18.54 -6.05
N ARG A 251 7.03 18.60 -6.61
CA ARG A 251 7.40 17.74 -7.75
C ARG A 251 7.95 16.43 -7.19
N PRO A 252 7.29 15.29 -7.44
CA PRO A 252 7.85 14.02 -7.03
C PRO A 252 9.11 13.70 -7.84
N SER A 253 10.03 12.97 -7.25
CA SER A 253 11.09 12.26 -7.98
C SER A 253 10.48 11.27 -8.98
N PRO A 254 11.21 10.90 -10.02
CA PRO A 254 10.73 9.98 -11.06
C PRO A 254 10.36 8.59 -10.54
#